data_431c78985e56c39f8f8db66dc9c6e418
#
_entry.id   431c78985e56c39f8f8db66dc9c6e418
#
_cell.length_a   1.000
_cell.length_b   1.000
_cell.length_c   1.000
_cell.angle_alpha   90.00
_cell.angle_beta   90.00
_cell.angle_gamma   90.00
#
_symmetry.space_group_name_H-M   'P 1'
#
loop_
_entity.id
_entity.type
_entity.pdbx_description
1 polymer ?
#
loop_
_entity_poly.entity_id
_entity_poly.type
_entity_poly.pdbx_seq_one_letter_code
_entity_poly.pdbx_strand_id
1 'polypeptide(L)'
;MEGTEGQSAAPPPGVPPSLPGPRAVRYTLPPARLFNEDILFCIDAGPETMVEMKVATGPNGRPFTRLESIKQAILLFINAKLTINPDHRFAFAALTKTFSWLWKEFSSEVDSATAALRGISVDSSSSHADLTQLFRVAAHEAKKSRAQSRIFRVILLYCRSSVLPQYQLPTTQKLFTLDVVYLHDKPGPDNCPQRVYDTLVEALEQVSEYEGYIYESGQGLTRVLFRHMCQLLSHPQQRCVQDDFDLPKSLTKKSPPAGISTRGGKCCRVNPMKLHVINSNLQICVLDMKICF
;
A
#
# COMPACT_ATOMS: atom_id res chain seq x y z
N MET A 1 -40.92 55.79 -47.97
CA MET A 1 -41.74 54.80 -48.59
C MET A 1 -41.38 53.50 -47.97
N GLU A 2 -42.16 53.12 -47.04
CA GLU A 2 -43.01 51.94 -46.89
C GLU A 2 -42.16 50.68 -46.70
N GLY A 3 -42.07 50.07 -45.61
CA GLY A 3 -43.11 49.68 -44.67
C GLY A 3 -43.62 48.28 -45.01
N THR A 4 -43.07 47.23 -44.43
CA THR A 4 -43.81 45.97 -44.29
C THR A 4 -43.44 45.28 -43.00
N GLU A 5 -44.37 45.33 -42.06
CA GLU A 5 -44.43 44.58 -40.85
C GLU A 5 -44.63 43.11 -41.18
N GLY A 6 -43.72 42.23 -40.66
CA GLY A 6 -43.91 40.79 -40.68
C GLY A 6 -44.38 40.32 -39.29
N GLN A 7 -45.64 39.90 -39.22
CA GLN A 7 -46.33 39.36 -38.08
C GLN A 7 -45.63 38.12 -37.58
N SER A 8 -45.23 38.19 -36.27
CA SER A 8 -44.79 37.03 -35.46
C SER A 8 -46.00 36.17 -35.09
N ALA A 9 -46.06 34.97 -35.64
CA ALA A 9 -47.03 33.97 -35.23
C ALA A 9 -46.68 33.37 -33.87
N ALA A 10 -47.63 33.38 -32.92
CA ALA A 10 -47.51 32.76 -31.63
C ALA A 10 -47.40 31.24 -31.73
N PRO A 11 -46.57 30.58 -30.90
CA PRO A 11 -46.49 29.12 -30.87
C PRO A 11 -47.72 28.48 -30.21
N PRO A 12 -48.09 27.24 -30.59
CA PRO A 12 -49.27 26.53 -30.07
C PRO A 12 -49.10 26.15 -28.59
N PRO A 13 -50.18 26.15 -27.81
CA PRO A 13 -50.13 25.75 -26.38
C PRO A 13 -50.07 24.22 -26.24
N GLY A 14 -49.11 23.69 -25.48
CA GLY A 14 -49.21 22.33 -24.99
C GLY A 14 -48.00 21.42 -25.08
N VAL A 15 -46.78 21.92 -24.82
CA VAL A 15 -45.64 21.02 -24.53
C VAL A 15 -45.14 21.38 -23.14
N PRO A 16 -45.21 20.46 -22.14
CA PRO A 16 -44.61 20.73 -20.83
C PRO A 16 -43.09 20.87 -20.97
N PRO A 17 -42.47 21.77 -20.22
CA PRO A 17 -41.00 21.93 -20.26
C PRO A 17 -40.35 20.64 -19.82
N SER A 18 -39.52 20.07 -20.70
CA SER A 18 -38.66 18.95 -20.39
C SER A 18 -37.76 19.30 -19.20
N LEU A 19 -37.86 18.54 -18.13
CA LEU A 19 -36.97 18.63 -16.98
C LEU A 19 -35.51 18.56 -17.45
N PRO A 20 -34.62 19.44 -16.95
CA PRO A 20 -33.21 19.34 -17.28
C PRO A 20 -32.68 18.01 -16.78
N GLY A 21 -32.22 17.16 -17.69
CA GLY A 21 -31.54 15.92 -17.36
C GLY A 21 -30.36 16.16 -16.42
N PRO A 22 -29.93 15.16 -15.65
CA PRO A 22 -28.83 15.32 -14.69
C PRO A 22 -27.59 15.83 -15.43
N ARG A 23 -27.18 17.06 -15.13
CA ARG A 23 -25.94 17.66 -15.60
C ARG A 23 -24.80 16.73 -15.14
N ALA A 24 -24.18 16.04 -16.09
CA ALA A 24 -22.94 15.33 -15.83
C ALA A 24 -21.92 16.36 -15.32
N VAL A 25 -21.62 16.31 -14.02
CA VAL A 25 -20.58 17.11 -13.42
C VAL A 25 -19.26 16.60 -13.98
N ARG A 26 -18.69 17.29 -14.97
CA ARG A 26 -17.31 17.04 -15.41
C ARG A 26 -16.38 17.48 -14.31
N TYR A 27 -15.90 16.53 -13.52
CA TYR A 27 -14.76 16.76 -12.63
C TYR A 27 -13.51 16.92 -13.51
N THR A 28 -13.14 18.12 -13.84
CA THR A 28 -11.80 18.45 -14.31
C THR A 28 -10.92 18.53 -13.08
N LEU A 29 -10.21 17.45 -12.76
CA LEU A 29 -9.12 17.52 -11.83
C LEU A 29 -8.08 18.51 -12.39
N PRO A 30 -7.66 19.55 -11.64
CA PRO A 30 -6.54 20.37 -12.07
C PRO A 30 -5.34 19.45 -12.27
N PRO A 31 -4.46 19.69 -13.27
CA PRO A 31 -3.25 18.90 -13.45
C PRO A 31 -2.34 19.15 -12.25
N ALA A 32 -2.54 18.36 -11.20
CA ALA A 32 -1.67 18.38 -10.05
C ALA A 32 -0.33 17.81 -10.52
N ARG A 33 0.73 18.62 -10.52
CA ARG A 33 2.09 18.16 -10.79
C ARG A 33 2.47 17.23 -9.65
N LEU A 34 2.51 15.93 -9.93
CA LEU A 34 2.97 14.94 -8.97
C LEU A 34 4.48 15.10 -8.80
N PHE A 35 4.91 15.07 -7.54
CA PHE A 35 6.34 15.06 -7.25
C PHE A 35 6.91 13.66 -7.48
N ASN A 36 8.18 13.59 -7.86
CA ASN A 36 8.90 12.32 -7.90
C ASN A 36 9.04 11.76 -6.47
N GLU A 37 9.02 10.44 -6.33
CA GLU A 37 9.15 9.78 -5.05
C GLU A 37 10.60 9.31 -4.80
N ASP A 38 11.08 9.51 -3.57
CA ASP A 38 12.20 8.78 -3.00
C ASP A 38 11.61 7.75 -2.03
N ILE A 39 11.79 6.46 -2.34
CA ILE A 39 11.15 5.36 -1.65
C ILE A 39 12.19 4.55 -0.89
N LEU A 40 12.04 4.48 0.44
CA LEU A 40 12.84 3.61 1.30
C LEU A 40 12.06 2.33 1.60
N PHE A 41 12.57 1.19 1.16
CA PHE A 41 12.11 -0.11 1.64
C PHE A 41 12.82 -0.47 2.94
N CYS A 42 12.04 -0.68 4.00
CA CYS A 42 12.52 -1.22 5.26
C CYS A 42 11.96 -2.64 5.42
N ILE A 43 12.83 -3.64 5.38
CA ILE A 43 12.45 -5.04 5.28
C ILE A 43 12.79 -5.71 6.62
N ASP A 44 11.76 -6.28 7.26
CA ASP A 44 12.01 -7.11 8.44
C ASP A 44 12.94 -8.27 8.10
N ALA A 45 13.94 -8.46 8.93
CA ALA A 45 14.91 -9.53 8.84
C ALA A 45 14.87 -10.45 10.09
N GLY A 46 13.74 -10.46 10.79
CA GLY A 46 13.50 -11.37 11.91
C GLY A 46 13.23 -12.81 11.48
N PRO A 47 13.23 -13.77 12.43
CA PRO A 47 13.13 -15.20 12.14
C PRO A 47 11.82 -15.59 11.43
N GLU A 48 10.70 -14.88 11.67
CA GLU A 48 9.42 -15.17 11.04
C GLU A 48 9.41 -14.89 9.53
N THR A 49 10.41 -14.21 8.98
CA THR A 49 10.57 -14.03 7.53
C THR A 49 10.96 -15.31 6.81
N MET A 50 11.43 -16.33 7.55
CA MET A 50 11.77 -17.66 7.02
C MET A 50 10.57 -18.61 6.95
N VAL A 51 9.41 -18.19 7.45
CA VAL A 51 8.17 -18.98 7.33
C VAL A 51 7.80 -19.14 5.87
N GLU A 52 7.44 -20.38 5.51
CA GLU A 52 7.05 -20.72 4.15
C GLU A 52 5.70 -20.10 3.74
N MET A 53 5.65 -19.58 2.53
CA MET A 53 4.43 -19.07 1.92
C MET A 53 3.67 -20.18 1.20
N LYS A 54 2.36 -20.23 1.40
CA LYS A 54 1.49 -21.22 0.75
C LYS A 54 1.33 -20.90 -0.73
N VAL A 55 1.30 -21.96 -1.55
CA VAL A 55 1.00 -21.90 -2.99
C VAL A 55 2.16 -21.40 -3.87
N ALA A 56 3.26 -20.93 -3.32
CA ALA A 56 4.44 -20.61 -4.11
C ALA A 56 5.45 -21.77 -4.02
N THR A 57 5.84 -22.31 -5.15
CA THR A 57 6.93 -23.30 -5.26
C THR A 57 8.15 -22.62 -5.88
N GLY A 58 9.30 -22.75 -5.24
CA GLY A 58 10.56 -22.26 -5.77
C GLY A 58 11.03 -23.06 -7.00
N PRO A 59 12.07 -22.59 -7.71
CA PRO A 59 12.60 -23.24 -8.90
C PRO A 59 13.01 -24.70 -8.70
N ASN A 60 13.34 -25.08 -7.47
CA ASN A 60 13.75 -26.43 -7.09
C ASN A 60 12.62 -27.26 -6.46
N GLY A 61 11.36 -26.86 -6.64
CA GLY A 61 10.20 -27.53 -6.05
C GLY A 61 10.00 -27.27 -4.56
N ARG A 62 10.83 -26.44 -3.92
CA ARG A 62 10.64 -26.00 -2.53
C ARG A 62 9.70 -24.79 -2.45
N PRO A 63 8.94 -24.65 -1.37
CA PRO A 63 8.12 -23.46 -1.16
C PRO A 63 9.01 -22.22 -0.97
N PHE A 64 8.50 -21.05 -1.39
CA PHE A 64 9.15 -19.76 -1.10
C PHE A 64 8.91 -19.36 0.35
N THR A 65 9.94 -18.82 0.99
CA THR A 65 9.80 -18.15 2.28
C THR A 65 9.13 -16.77 2.13
N ARG A 66 8.67 -16.18 3.25
CA ARG A 66 8.18 -14.79 3.26
C ARG A 66 9.25 -13.85 2.69
N LEU A 67 10.51 -14.00 3.13
CA LEU A 67 11.59 -13.14 2.66
C LEU A 67 11.82 -13.26 1.15
N GLU A 68 11.83 -14.48 0.61
CA GLU A 68 11.99 -14.68 -0.85
C GLU A 68 10.81 -14.07 -1.62
N SER A 69 9.58 -14.24 -1.13
CA SER A 69 8.40 -13.63 -1.73
C SER A 69 8.41 -12.11 -1.66
N ILE A 70 8.87 -11.53 -0.53
CA ILE A 70 9.04 -10.09 -0.35
C ILE A 70 10.07 -9.54 -1.36
N LYS A 71 11.23 -10.18 -1.49
CA LYS A 71 12.27 -9.77 -2.45
C LYS A 71 11.72 -9.70 -3.87
N GLN A 72 10.99 -10.72 -4.30
CA GLN A 72 10.35 -10.75 -5.62
C GLN A 72 9.29 -9.66 -5.78
N ALA A 73 8.43 -9.47 -4.76
CA ALA A 73 7.39 -8.45 -4.79
C ALA A 73 7.95 -7.03 -4.86
N ILE A 74 9.06 -6.75 -4.17
CA ILE A 74 9.77 -5.47 -4.24
C ILE A 74 10.33 -5.24 -5.65
N LEU A 75 11.00 -6.22 -6.26
CA LEU A 75 11.53 -6.07 -7.62
C LEU A 75 10.43 -5.81 -8.65
N LEU A 76 9.30 -6.49 -8.55
CA LEU A 76 8.13 -6.22 -9.41
C LEU A 76 7.56 -4.82 -9.18
N PHE A 77 7.48 -4.38 -7.92
CA PHE A 77 7.04 -3.03 -7.58
C PHE A 77 7.96 -1.97 -8.19
N ILE A 78 9.28 -2.13 -8.07
CA ILE A 78 10.28 -1.20 -8.62
C ILE A 78 10.14 -1.11 -10.14
N ASN A 79 10.07 -2.25 -10.85
CA ASN A 79 9.89 -2.26 -12.30
C ASN A 79 8.60 -1.55 -12.72
N ALA A 80 7.49 -1.81 -12.02
CA ALA A 80 6.22 -1.13 -12.28
C ALA A 80 6.30 0.38 -12.03
N LYS A 81 6.92 0.79 -10.92
CA LYS A 81 7.10 2.22 -10.59
C LYS A 81 7.97 2.95 -11.61
N LEU A 82 9.08 2.34 -12.04
CA LEU A 82 9.96 2.92 -13.05
C LEU A 82 9.30 2.97 -14.44
N THR A 83 8.41 2.03 -14.76
CA THR A 83 7.58 2.08 -15.97
C THR A 83 6.59 3.26 -15.92
N ILE A 84 6.03 3.56 -14.75
CA ILE A 84 5.12 4.71 -14.56
C ILE A 84 5.90 6.03 -14.63
N ASN A 85 7.03 6.10 -13.92
CA ASN A 85 7.90 7.27 -13.90
C ASN A 85 9.35 6.85 -13.60
N PRO A 86 10.28 6.98 -14.58
CA PRO A 86 11.69 6.56 -14.44
C PRO A 86 12.50 7.40 -13.44
N ASP A 87 11.96 8.56 -13.00
CA ASP A 87 12.63 9.44 -12.05
C ASP A 87 12.41 9.04 -10.58
N HIS A 88 11.63 8.00 -10.30
CA HIS A 88 11.53 7.46 -8.94
C HIS A 88 12.87 6.84 -8.51
N ARG A 89 13.22 6.97 -7.23
CA ARG A 89 14.45 6.42 -6.68
C ARG A 89 14.18 5.57 -5.46
N PHE A 90 15.02 4.58 -5.23
CA PHE A 90 14.85 3.57 -4.19
C PHE A 90 16.10 3.44 -3.34
N ALA A 91 15.89 3.24 -2.04
CA ALA A 91 16.93 2.85 -1.07
C ALA A 91 16.41 1.70 -0.20
N PHE A 92 17.30 0.98 0.48
CA PHE A 92 16.97 -0.26 1.17
C PHE A 92 17.58 -0.32 2.55
N ALA A 93 16.79 -0.81 3.49
CA ALA A 93 17.21 -1.05 4.86
C ALA A 93 16.64 -2.38 5.38
N ALA A 94 17.29 -2.95 6.34
CA ALA A 94 16.80 -4.09 7.11
C ALA A 94 16.38 -3.64 8.51
N LEU A 95 15.33 -4.27 9.04
CA LEU A 95 14.90 -4.19 10.42
C LEU A 95 15.26 -5.50 11.10
N THR A 96 16.34 -5.51 11.88
CA THR A 96 16.68 -6.59 12.80
C THR A 96 16.14 -6.27 14.19
N LYS A 97 16.96 -6.02 15.18
CA LYS A 97 16.55 -5.38 16.44
C LYS A 97 16.26 -3.90 16.24
N THR A 98 17.08 -3.27 15.41
CA THR A 98 17.00 -1.87 15.03
C THR A 98 17.19 -1.74 13.52
N PHE A 99 17.02 -0.54 13.01
CA PHE A 99 17.26 -0.19 11.61
C PHE A 99 18.74 -0.32 11.22
N SER A 100 19.00 -0.86 10.03
CA SER A 100 20.32 -0.87 9.39
C SER A 100 20.21 -0.67 7.89
N TRP A 101 21.11 0.14 7.31
CA TRP A 101 21.14 0.33 5.88
C TRP A 101 21.65 -0.94 5.17
N LEU A 102 20.95 -1.32 4.09
CA LEU A 102 21.45 -2.29 3.09
C LEU A 102 22.05 -1.56 1.91
N TRP A 103 21.38 -0.50 1.46
CA TRP A 103 21.81 0.37 0.39
C TRP A 103 21.25 1.78 0.63
N LYS A 104 22.13 2.71 0.97
CA LYS A 104 21.75 4.06 1.42
C LYS A 104 21.49 5.04 0.27
N GLU A 105 22.14 4.85 -0.85
CA GLU A 105 22.02 5.76 -1.99
C GLU A 105 20.70 5.52 -2.71
N PHE A 106 19.95 6.61 -2.95
CA PHE A 106 18.72 6.55 -3.72
C PHE A 106 19.02 6.44 -5.21
N SER A 107 18.68 5.32 -5.80
CA SER A 107 18.94 5.00 -7.21
C SER A 107 17.68 4.54 -7.93
N SER A 108 17.59 4.81 -9.24
CA SER A 108 16.57 4.23 -10.14
C SER A 108 17.03 2.92 -10.79
N GLU A 109 18.26 2.45 -10.50
CA GLU A 109 18.81 1.25 -11.10
C GLU A 109 18.30 -0.03 -10.43
N VAL A 110 17.73 -0.94 -11.21
CA VAL A 110 17.20 -2.23 -10.74
C VAL A 110 18.33 -3.14 -10.22
N ASP A 111 19.54 -3.01 -10.78
CA ASP A 111 20.70 -3.80 -10.33
C ASP A 111 21.12 -3.44 -8.91
N SER A 112 21.07 -2.16 -8.54
CA SER A 112 21.30 -1.67 -7.17
C SER A 112 20.29 -2.28 -6.19
N ALA A 113 19.03 -2.31 -6.59
CA ALA A 113 17.95 -2.94 -5.80
C ALA A 113 18.20 -4.45 -5.63
N THR A 114 18.58 -5.13 -6.72
CA THR A 114 18.88 -6.56 -6.70
C THR A 114 20.05 -6.88 -5.77
N ALA A 115 21.11 -6.08 -5.83
CA ALA A 115 22.29 -6.21 -4.97
C ALA A 115 21.91 -6.01 -3.48
N ALA A 116 21.15 -4.96 -3.17
CA ALA A 116 20.68 -4.68 -1.82
C ALA A 116 19.84 -5.84 -1.24
N LEU A 117 18.88 -6.34 -2.03
CA LEU A 117 18.00 -7.44 -1.60
C LEU A 117 18.75 -8.76 -1.41
N ARG A 118 19.81 -9.03 -2.19
CA ARG A 118 20.67 -10.20 -1.97
C ARG A 118 21.44 -10.13 -0.66
N GLY A 119 21.80 -8.93 -0.22
CA GLY A 119 22.54 -8.69 1.02
C GLY A 119 21.74 -8.89 2.31
N ILE A 120 20.42 -9.13 2.25
CA ILE A 120 19.61 -9.32 3.45
C ILE A 120 19.94 -10.67 4.09
N SER A 121 20.42 -10.61 5.33
CA SER A 121 20.62 -11.75 6.22
C SER A 121 19.59 -11.74 7.34
N VAL A 122 19.06 -12.92 7.69
CA VAL A 122 18.08 -13.06 8.76
C VAL A 122 18.78 -13.12 10.11
N ASP A 123 18.34 -12.31 11.07
CA ASP A 123 18.78 -12.34 12.46
C ASP A 123 17.83 -13.22 13.30
N SER A 124 18.25 -14.44 13.56
CA SER A 124 17.46 -15.41 14.34
C SER A 124 17.35 -15.03 15.84
N SER A 125 18.17 -14.10 16.33
CA SER A 125 18.17 -13.66 17.74
C SER A 125 17.26 -12.45 18.00
N SER A 126 16.58 -11.95 16.99
CA SER A 126 15.83 -10.69 17.08
C SER A 126 14.50 -10.88 17.79
N SER A 127 14.47 -10.60 19.09
CA SER A 127 13.25 -10.57 19.93
C SER A 127 12.60 -9.21 20.05
N HIS A 128 13.22 -8.15 19.53
CA HIS A 128 12.73 -6.77 19.56
C HIS A 128 12.66 -6.16 18.17
N ALA A 129 11.80 -5.16 18.01
CA ALA A 129 11.70 -4.36 16.80
C ALA A 129 11.60 -2.88 17.19
N ASP A 130 12.67 -2.13 17.03
CA ASP A 130 12.72 -0.71 17.33
C ASP A 130 12.74 0.10 16.00
N LEU A 131 11.65 0.82 15.75
CA LEU A 131 11.46 1.69 14.60
C LEU A 131 11.99 3.12 14.83
N THR A 132 12.47 3.44 16.03
CA THR A 132 12.91 4.80 16.38
C THR A 132 13.97 5.32 15.41
N GLN A 133 14.97 4.48 15.11
CA GLN A 133 16.04 4.86 14.18
C GLN A 133 15.52 4.96 12.73
N LEU A 134 14.59 4.09 12.31
CA LEU A 134 13.92 4.21 11.01
C LEU A 134 13.25 5.58 10.87
N PHE A 135 12.47 6.00 11.86
CA PHE A 135 11.76 7.27 11.81
C PHE A 135 12.68 8.48 11.84
N ARG A 136 13.78 8.41 12.61
CA ARG A 136 14.81 9.47 12.61
C ARG A 136 15.48 9.60 11.23
N VAL A 137 15.87 8.49 10.64
CA VAL A 137 16.47 8.47 9.31
C VAL A 137 15.47 8.95 8.26
N ALA A 138 14.23 8.45 8.29
CA ALA A 138 13.18 8.85 7.37
C ALA A 138 12.91 10.37 7.43
N ALA A 139 12.80 10.93 8.64
CA ALA A 139 12.62 12.38 8.81
C ALA A 139 13.81 13.21 8.29
N HIS A 140 15.04 12.68 8.41
CA HIS A 140 16.24 13.33 7.89
C HIS A 140 16.29 13.29 6.36
N GLU A 141 16.08 12.11 5.77
CA GLU A 141 16.10 11.92 4.31
C GLU A 141 14.92 12.65 3.64
N ALA A 142 13.75 12.70 4.29
CA ALA A 142 12.59 13.45 3.81
C ALA A 142 12.90 14.95 3.62
N LYS A 143 13.68 15.55 4.53
CA LYS A 143 14.13 16.96 4.38
C LYS A 143 15.02 17.14 3.15
N LYS A 144 15.90 16.18 2.87
CA LYS A 144 16.75 16.21 1.67
C LYS A 144 15.95 16.02 0.38
N SER A 145 15.00 15.08 0.36
CA SER A 145 14.12 14.85 -0.78
C SER A 145 13.27 16.10 -1.06
N ARG A 146 12.73 16.73 -0.03
CA ARG A 146 11.95 17.97 -0.15
C ARG A 146 12.78 19.12 -0.73
N ALA A 147 14.05 19.26 -0.35
CA ALA A 147 14.96 20.23 -0.95
C ALA A 147 15.20 20.00 -2.45
N GLN A 148 14.97 18.79 -2.94
CA GLN A 148 15.03 18.40 -4.35
C GLN A 148 13.65 18.36 -5.03
N SER A 149 12.61 18.94 -4.41
CA SER A 149 11.22 18.91 -4.88
C SER A 149 10.71 17.47 -5.10
N ARG A 150 11.04 16.58 -4.15
CA ARG A 150 10.61 15.17 -4.16
C ARG A 150 9.88 14.85 -2.86
N ILE A 151 8.96 13.90 -2.88
CA ILE A 151 8.34 13.37 -1.66
C ILE A 151 9.10 12.15 -1.17
N PHE A 152 9.09 11.96 0.13
CA PHE A 152 9.72 10.81 0.76
C PHE A 152 8.68 9.82 1.26
N ARG A 153 8.91 8.56 0.97
CA ARG A 153 8.01 7.47 1.30
C ARG A 153 8.79 6.31 1.91
N VAL A 154 8.27 5.74 2.98
CA VAL A 154 8.77 4.51 3.59
C VAL A 154 7.77 3.39 3.32
N ILE A 155 8.23 2.24 2.84
CA ILE A 155 7.44 1.01 2.76
C ILE A 155 8.05 0.01 3.73
N LEU A 156 7.35 -0.24 4.83
CA LEU A 156 7.76 -1.19 5.86
C LEU A 156 7.12 -2.56 5.59
N LEU A 157 7.96 -3.58 5.37
CA LEU A 157 7.56 -4.99 5.30
C LEU A 157 7.80 -5.61 6.67
N TYR A 158 6.74 -5.78 7.48
CA TYR A 158 6.83 -6.27 8.86
C TYR A 158 6.29 -7.69 8.96
N CYS A 159 7.03 -8.60 9.61
CA CYS A 159 6.70 -10.03 9.60
C CYS A 159 6.54 -10.67 10.97
N ARG A 160 6.53 -9.92 12.07
CA ARG A 160 6.52 -10.45 13.44
C ARG A 160 5.12 -10.49 14.02
N SER A 161 4.65 -11.67 14.40
CA SER A 161 3.27 -11.91 14.85
C SER A 161 3.04 -11.57 16.32
N SER A 162 4.11 -11.56 17.14
CA SER A 162 4.03 -11.37 18.60
C SER A 162 4.92 -10.25 19.15
N VAL A 163 5.83 -9.72 18.32
CA VAL A 163 6.74 -8.64 18.71
C VAL A 163 6.14 -7.30 18.37
N LEU A 164 5.72 -6.55 19.39
CA LEU A 164 5.22 -5.19 19.22
C LEU A 164 6.36 -4.26 18.75
N PRO A 165 6.17 -3.49 17.68
CA PRO A 165 7.14 -2.50 17.29
C PRO A 165 7.20 -1.38 18.33
N GLN A 166 8.42 -1.06 18.77
CA GLN A 166 8.68 0.07 19.65
C GLN A 166 9.15 1.25 18.82
N TYR A 167 8.76 2.46 19.18
CA TYR A 167 9.23 3.65 18.49
C TYR A 167 9.13 4.91 19.35
N GLN A 168 10.00 5.86 19.06
CA GLN A 168 9.94 7.22 19.54
C GLN A 168 9.91 8.15 18.33
N LEU A 169 9.01 9.12 18.35
CA LEU A 169 8.88 10.08 17.26
C LEU A 169 10.01 11.12 17.33
N PRO A 170 10.74 11.32 16.23
CA PRO A 170 11.84 12.30 16.20
C PRO A 170 11.35 13.76 16.18
N THR A 171 10.09 13.98 15.77
CA THR A 171 9.47 15.29 15.60
C THR A 171 7.95 15.13 15.57
N THR A 172 7.24 16.19 15.86
CA THR A 172 5.78 16.28 15.70
C THR A 172 5.35 16.58 14.26
N GLN A 173 6.31 16.96 13.39
CA GLN A 173 6.02 17.23 11.98
C GLN A 173 5.93 15.93 11.20
N LYS A 174 4.90 15.79 10.42
CA LYS A 174 4.74 14.73 9.42
C LYS A 174 5.57 15.10 8.19
N LEU A 175 6.65 14.38 7.94
CA LEU A 175 7.66 14.71 6.92
C LEU A 175 7.73 13.71 5.79
N PHE A 176 7.19 12.51 6.00
CA PHE A 176 7.20 11.40 5.05
C PHE A 176 5.91 10.61 5.14
N THR A 177 5.63 9.79 4.16
CA THR A 177 4.49 8.87 4.19
C THR A 177 4.98 7.46 4.51
N LEU A 178 4.37 6.84 5.51
CA LEU A 178 4.62 5.45 5.87
C LEU A 178 3.54 4.57 5.26
N ASP A 179 3.95 3.52 4.56
CA ASP A 179 3.10 2.40 4.18
C ASP A 179 3.58 1.14 4.87
N VAL A 180 2.67 0.25 5.18
CA VAL A 180 2.99 -0.99 5.87
C VAL A 180 2.38 -2.19 5.15
N VAL A 181 3.18 -3.23 4.93
CA VAL A 181 2.69 -4.57 4.58
C VAL A 181 3.03 -5.48 5.74
N TYR A 182 1.99 -5.93 6.44
CA TYR A 182 2.10 -6.76 7.62
C TYR A 182 1.77 -8.21 7.30
N LEU A 183 2.78 -9.07 7.37
CA LEU A 183 2.64 -10.51 7.16
C LEU A 183 2.82 -11.22 8.50
N HIS A 184 1.79 -11.92 8.97
CA HIS A 184 1.80 -12.54 10.28
C HIS A 184 1.31 -13.98 10.24
N ASP A 185 1.50 -14.71 11.31
CA ASP A 185 0.89 -16.01 11.52
C ASP A 185 -0.55 -15.85 12.01
N LYS A 186 -1.33 -16.91 11.91
CA LYS A 186 -2.68 -16.89 12.46
C LYS A 186 -2.64 -16.61 13.96
N PRO A 187 -3.63 -15.87 14.49
CA PRO A 187 -3.77 -15.70 15.93
C PRO A 187 -3.74 -17.04 16.68
N GLY A 188 -2.99 -17.10 17.77
CA GLY A 188 -2.81 -18.28 18.59
C GLY A 188 -2.61 -17.90 20.07
N PRO A 189 -2.38 -18.90 20.94
CA PRO A 189 -2.20 -18.63 22.37
C PRO A 189 -0.95 -17.78 22.66
N ASP A 190 0.10 -17.93 21.83
CA ASP A 190 1.40 -17.30 22.05
C ASP A 190 1.62 -16.04 21.21
N ASN A 191 0.66 -15.66 20.37
CA ASN A 191 0.76 -14.46 19.55
C ASN A 191 -0.55 -13.67 19.51
N CYS A 192 -0.44 -12.35 19.34
CA CYS A 192 -1.58 -11.46 19.15
C CYS A 192 -1.33 -10.48 18.01
N PRO A 193 -1.47 -10.91 16.74
CA PRO A 193 -1.20 -10.08 15.58
C PRO A 193 -2.02 -8.79 15.57
N GLN A 194 -3.22 -8.79 16.15
CA GLN A 194 -4.07 -7.59 16.22
C GLN A 194 -3.38 -6.46 16.99
N ARG A 195 -2.74 -6.75 18.11
CA ARG A 195 -2.01 -5.71 18.87
C ARG A 195 -0.83 -5.14 18.10
N VAL A 196 -0.14 -5.97 17.33
CA VAL A 196 0.94 -5.53 16.44
C VAL A 196 0.38 -4.63 15.35
N TYR A 197 -0.73 -5.03 14.73
CA TYR A 197 -1.43 -4.25 13.71
C TYR A 197 -1.86 -2.88 14.25
N ASP A 198 -2.52 -2.84 15.41
CA ASP A 198 -2.98 -1.59 16.03
C ASP A 198 -1.80 -0.64 16.30
N THR A 199 -0.66 -1.16 16.78
CA THR A 199 0.56 -0.37 17.01
C THR A 199 1.16 0.16 15.69
N LEU A 200 1.10 -0.63 14.61
CA LEU A 200 1.56 -0.20 13.29
C LEU A 200 0.65 0.88 12.69
N VAL A 201 -0.67 0.77 12.87
CA VAL A 201 -1.65 1.81 12.48
C VAL A 201 -1.36 3.10 13.22
N GLU A 202 -1.21 3.05 14.55
CA GLU A 202 -0.88 4.23 15.35
C GLU A 202 0.41 4.90 14.88
N ALA A 203 1.47 4.14 14.64
CA ALA A 203 2.72 4.66 14.12
C ALA A 203 2.55 5.34 12.74
N LEU A 204 1.81 4.69 11.84
CA LEU A 204 1.53 5.19 10.50
C LEU A 204 0.77 6.52 10.55
N GLU A 205 -0.28 6.63 11.36
CA GLU A 205 -1.08 7.84 11.52
C GLU A 205 -0.26 9.01 12.09
N GLN A 206 0.68 8.71 13.00
CA GLN A 206 1.49 9.73 13.64
C GLN A 206 2.57 10.32 12.71
N VAL A 207 3.14 9.53 11.79
CA VAL A 207 4.28 9.96 10.98
C VAL A 207 3.92 10.39 9.56
N SER A 208 2.77 9.93 9.01
CA SER A 208 2.47 10.08 7.59
C SER A 208 2.00 11.48 7.23
N GLU A 209 2.67 12.09 6.23
CA GLU A 209 2.33 13.39 5.66
C GLU A 209 1.10 13.30 4.74
N TYR A 210 1.06 12.27 3.89
CA TYR A 210 -0.08 11.90 3.04
C TYR A 210 -0.74 10.65 3.59
N GLU A 211 -1.85 10.24 2.99
CA GLU A 211 -2.50 9.00 3.35
C GLU A 211 -1.55 7.81 3.20
N GLY A 212 -1.21 7.18 4.33
CA GLY A 212 -0.44 5.94 4.40
C GLY A 212 -1.38 4.75 4.36
N TYR A 213 -0.98 3.68 3.67
CA TYR A 213 -1.76 2.47 3.59
C TYR A 213 -1.14 1.35 4.40
N ILE A 214 -1.98 0.59 5.10
CA ILE A 214 -1.59 -0.62 5.80
C ILE A 214 -2.38 -1.81 5.29
N TYR A 215 -1.68 -2.86 4.90
CA TYR A 215 -2.28 -4.11 4.44
C TYR A 215 -1.76 -5.26 5.29
N GLU A 216 -2.67 -6.13 5.74
CA GLU A 216 -2.32 -7.30 6.54
C GLU A 216 -2.61 -8.61 5.81
N SER A 217 -1.86 -9.65 6.15
CA SER A 217 -2.13 -11.02 5.72
C SER A 217 -1.64 -12.05 6.72
N GLY A 218 -2.59 -12.73 7.37
CA GLY A 218 -2.34 -13.92 8.21
C GLY A 218 -2.48 -15.25 7.46
N GLN A 219 -2.69 -15.23 6.14
CA GLN A 219 -2.93 -16.44 5.35
C GLN A 219 -1.66 -17.05 4.76
N GLY A 220 -0.54 -16.30 4.74
CA GLY A 220 0.72 -16.73 4.14
C GLY A 220 0.60 -17.05 2.64
N LEU A 221 -0.23 -16.31 1.91
CA LEU A 221 -0.44 -16.51 0.47
C LEU A 221 0.38 -15.49 -0.33
N THR A 222 1.28 -15.97 -1.17
CA THR A 222 2.14 -15.11 -2.02
C THR A 222 1.32 -14.15 -2.87
N ARG A 223 0.23 -14.62 -3.49
CA ARG A 223 -0.65 -13.77 -4.31
C ARG A 223 -1.25 -12.58 -3.54
N VAL A 224 -1.46 -12.72 -2.22
CA VAL A 224 -2.00 -11.64 -1.38
C VAL A 224 -0.94 -10.56 -1.18
N LEU A 225 0.31 -10.97 -0.90
CA LEU A 225 1.45 -10.04 -0.82
C LEU A 225 1.61 -9.25 -2.13
N PHE A 226 1.63 -9.93 -3.28
CA PHE A 226 1.76 -9.23 -4.58
C PHE A 226 0.62 -8.25 -4.82
N ARG A 227 -0.62 -8.62 -4.47
CA ARG A 227 -1.77 -7.70 -4.57
C ARG A 227 -1.59 -6.47 -3.69
N HIS A 228 -1.15 -6.63 -2.45
CA HIS A 228 -0.88 -5.49 -1.56
C HIS A 228 0.21 -4.57 -2.13
N MET A 229 1.28 -5.14 -2.66
CA MET A 229 2.33 -4.36 -3.33
C MET A 229 1.81 -3.62 -4.57
N CYS A 230 0.91 -4.23 -5.36
CA CYS A 230 0.25 -3.54 -6.47
C CYS A 230 -0.63 -2.37 -6.00
N GLN A 231 -1.34 -2.51 -4.89
CA GLN A 231 -2.14 -1.42 -4.31
C GLN A 231 -1.25 -0.25 -3.86
N LEU A 232 -0.05 -0.54 -3.39
CA LEU A 232 0.95 0.46 -3.02
C LEU A 232 1.60 1.18 -4.23
N LEU A 233 1.34 0.80 -5.47
CA LEU A 233 1.78 1.56 -6.64
C LEU A 233 1.13 2.94 -6.74
N SER A 234 -0.02 3.16 -6.07
CA SER A 234 -0.68 4.45 -6.00
C SER A 234 0.24 5.53 -5.41
N HIS A 235 0.25 6.70 -6.08
CA HIS A 235 1.07 7.82 -5.62
C HIS A 235 0.44 8.46 -4.37
N PRO A 236 1.20 8.74 -3.29
CA PRO A 236 0.65 9.28 -2.04
C PRO A 236 -0.22 10.54 -2.22
N GLN A 237 0.14 11.45 -3.13
CA GLN A 237 -0.63 12.65 -3.41
C GLN A 237 -1.97 12.42 -4.15
N GLN A 238 -2.23 11.21 -4.61
CA GLN A 238 -3.47 10.85 -5.34
C GLN A 238 -4.36 9.89 -4.56
N ARG A 239 -4.01 9.59 -3.33
CA ARG A 239 -4.74 8.64 -2.51
C ARG A 239 -5.99 9.26 -1.90
N CYS A 240 -7.05 8.47 -1.82
CA CYS A 240 -8.16 8.69 -0.90
C CYS A 240 -7.89 7.98 0.42
N VAL A 241 -8.68 8.27 1.43
CA VAL A 241 -8.65 7.55 2.71
C VAL A 241 -8.87 6.05 2.44
N GLN A 242 -8.09 5.20 3.12
CA GLN A 242 -8.09 3.76 2.84
C GLN A 242 -9.47 3.12 3.03
N ASP A 243 -10.27 3.61 3.98
CA ASP A 243 -11.63 3.14 4.26
C ASP A 243 -12.66 3.52 3.18
N ASP A 244 -12.36 4.53 2.37
CA ASP A 244 -13.25 5.02 1.31
C ASP A 244 -13.11 4.26 -0.02
N PHE A 245 -12.30 3.21 -0.07
CA PHE A 245 -12.20 2.35 -1.25
C PHE A 245 -13.49 1.58 -1.47
N ASP A 246 -14.28 1.98 -2.47
CA ASP A 246 -15.50 1.27 -2.85
C ASP A 246 -15.23 0.10 -3.79
N LEU A 247 -15.51 -1.12 -3.34
CA LEU A 247 -15.51 -2.29 -4.21
C LEU A 247 -16.82 -2.36 -4.98
N PRO A 248 -16.79 -2.54 -6.31
CA PRO A 248 -18.00 -2.86 -7.04
C PRO A 248 -18.70 -4.06 -6.39
N LYS A 249 -19.98 -3.90 -6.06
CA LYS A 249 -20.80 -4.92 -5.35
C LYS A 249 -20.80 -6.29 -6.07
N SER A 250 -20.52 -6.30 -7.38
CA SER A 250 -20.38 -7.51 -8.20
C SER A 250 -19.16 -8.38 -7.85
N LEU A 251 -18.16 -7.80 -7.16
CA LEU A 251 -16.96 -8.52 -6.74
C LEU A 251 -17.05 -9.03 -5.29
N THR A 252 -18.06 -8.61 -4.53
CA THR A 252 -18.31 -9.16 -3.20
C THR A 252 -19.04 -10.51 -3.35
N LYS A 253 -18.33 -11.62 -3.15
CA LYS A 253 -18.99 -12.93 -3.03
C LYS A 253 -19.96 -12.86 -1.86
N LYS A 254 -21.24 -13.14 -2.10
CA LYS A 254 -22.25 -13.34 -1.03
C LYS A 254 -21.70 -14.43 -0.10
N SER A 255 -21.53 -14.10 1.18
CA SER A 255 -21.28 -15.09 2.21
C SER A 255 -22.44 -16.06 2.24
N PRO A 256 -22.22 -17.39 2.38
CA PRO A 256 -23.33 -18.32 2.60
C PRO A 256 -24.06 -17.96 3.87
N PRO A 257 -25.39 -18.20 3.96
CA PRO A 257 -26.18 -17.87 5.13
C PRO A 257 -25.66 -18.60 6.36
N ALA A 258 -25.51 -17.86 7.46
CA ALA A 258 -25.07 -18.39 8.74
C ALA A 258 -26.08 -19.43 9.26
N GLY A 259 -25.66 -20.67 9.32
CA GLY A 259 -26.33 -21.76 10.05
C GLY A 259 -25.86 -21.77 11.51
N ILE A 260 -26.79 -21.50 12.38
CA ILE A 260 -26.97 -21.89 13.79
C ILE A 260 -25.73 -22.17 14.68
N SER A 261 -25.64 -21.29 15.66
CA SER A 261 -25.10 -21.32 17.04
C SER A 261 -24.71 -22.65 17.67
N THR A 262 -23.48 -22.69 18.24
CA THR A 262 -23.29 -23.22 19.61
C THR A 262 -22.15 -22.47 20.33
N ARG A 263 -22.35 -22.35 21.63
CA ARG A 263 -21.74 -21.55 22.69
C ARG A 263 -20.21 -21.67 22.87
N GLY A 264 -19.60 -20.58 23.30
CA GLY A 264 -18.58 -20.56 24.35
C GLY A 264 -17.18 -20.25 23.87
N GLY A 265 -16.69 -19.06 24.18
CA GLY A 265 -15.27 -18.69 24.12
C GLY A 265 -15.11 -17.23 23.67
N LYS A 266 -14.87 -16.33 24.63
CA LYS A 266 -14.46 -14.95 24.34
C LYS A 266 -13.05 -15.01 23.71
N CYS A 267 -12.99 -15.01 22.40
CA CYS A 267 -11.77 -14.75 21.66
C CYS A 267 -12.04 -13.54 20.75
N CYS A 268 -11.08 -12.64 20.70
CA CYS A 268 -11.11 -11.37 19.96
C CYS A 268 -11.79 -11.52 18.59
N ARG A 269 -12.90 -10.82 18.38
CA ARG A 269 -13.54 -10.74 17.06
C ARG A 269 -12.64 -9.95 16.13
N VAL A 270 -12.01 -10.64 15.21
CA VAL A 270 -11.43 -10.04 14.03
C VAL A 270 -12.56 -9.62 13.11
N ASN A 271 -12.78 -8.33 12.96
CA ASN A 271 -13.64 -7.83 11.89
C ASN A 271 -13.01 -8.14 10.54
N PRO A 272 -13.68 -8.81 9.60
CA PRO A 272 -13.13 -9.00 8.26
C PRO A 272 -13.08 -7.64 7.57
N MET A 273 -11.86 -7.11 7.40
CA MET A 273 -11.62 -5.90 6.63
C MET A 273 -12.19 -6.04 5.20
N LYS A 274 -13.00 -5.06 4.84
CA LYS A 274 -13.53 -4.91 3.48
C LYS A 274 -12.40 -4.51 2.53
N LEU A 275 -12.24 -5.29 1.50
CA LEU A 275 -11.27 -5.09 0.41
C LEU A 275 -11.80 -4.04 -0.56
N HIS A 276 -11.03 -3.02 -0.88
CA HIS A 276 -11.48 -1.91 -1.77
C HIS A 276 -10.58 -1.68 -3.00
N VAL A 277 -11.14 -1.15 -4.07
CA VAL A 277 -10.71 -1.26 -5.46
C VAL A 277 -9.94 -0.07 -6.02
N ILE A 278 -9.14 -0.40 -6.97
CA ILE A 278 -8.12 0.32 -7.73
C ILE A 278 -8.71 1.25 -8.79
N ASN A 279 -8.12 2.43 -8.93
CA ASN A 279 -8.40 3.44 -9.96
C ASN A 279 -8.02 2.93 -11.38
N SER A 280 -8.77 3.34 -12.40
CA SER A 280 -8.75 2.82 -13.78
C SER A 280 -7.38 2.80 -14.50
N ASN A 281 -6.42 3.64 -14.08
CA ASN A 281 -5.06 3.64 -14.65
C ASN A 281 -4.17 2.51 -14.13
N LEU A 282 -4.46 1.93 -12.96
CA LEU A 282 -3.76 0.76 -12.44
C LEU A 282 -4.26 -0.55 -13.07
N GLN A 283 -5.46 -0.56 -13.63
CA GLN A 283 -6.04 -1.75 -14.25
C GLN A 283 -5.27 -2.18 -15.51
N ILE A 284 -4.60 -1.26 -16.19
CA ILE A 284 -3.75 -1.53 -17.36
C ILE A 284 -2.46 -2.22 -16.95
N CYS A 285 -1.78 -1.76 -15.90
CA CYS A 285 -0.55 -2.39 -15.38
C CYS A 285 -0.79 -3.80 -14.81
N VAL A 286 -1.97 -4.06 -14.24
CA VAL A 286 -2.31 -5.39 -13.69
C VAL A 286 -2.66 -6.39 -14.78
N LEU A 287 -3.18 -5.94 -15.93
CA LEU A 287 -3.47 -6.80 -17.08
C LEU A 287 -2.19 -7.27 -17.79
N ASP A 288 -1.18 -6.42 -17.92
CA ASP A 288 0.12 -6.81 -18.51
C ASP A 288 0.91 -7.77 -17.61
N MET A 289 0.72 -7.72 -16.29
CA MET A 289 1.32 -8.66 -15.34
C MET A 289 0.67 -10.06 -15.32
N LYS A 290 -0.54 -10.24 -15.90
CA LYS A 290 -1.17 -11.57 -16.02
C LYS A 290 -0.51 -12.48 -17.06
N ILE A 291 0.39 -11.95 -17.87
CA ILE A 291 1.08 -12.71 -18.93
C ILE A 291 2.37 -13.37 -18.44
N CYS A 292 2.82 -13.07 -17.20
CA CYS A 292 4.08 -13.60 -16.64
C CYS A 292 3.92 -14.62 -15.50
N PHE A 293 2.71 -15.21 -15.34
CA PHE A 293 2.48 -16.28 -14.36
C PHE A 293 1.85 -17.51 -15.01
#